data_8749fef4ae095ee43ce16ad38831727b
#
_entry.id   8749fef4ae095ee43ce16ad38831727b
#
_cell.length_a   1.000
_cell.length_b   1.000
_cell.length_c   1.000
_cell.angle_alpha   90.00
_cell.angle_beta   90.00
_cell.angle_gamma   90.00
#
_symmetry.space_group_name_H-M   'P 1'
#
loop_
_entity.id
_entity.type
_entity.pdbx_description
1 polymer ?
#
loop_
_entity_poly.entity_id
_entity_poly.type
_entity_poly.pdbx_seq_one_letter_code
_entity_poly.pdbx_strand_id
1 'polypeptide(L)'
;MLSVGLITAAIILFISNYLLLISTKLLIDSPHPFILKDKGLYVMLAVWFVELIIVGQFMLNRFYVDLVKLYKRAEELEEKTAQARYMALQNQLNPHFLFNSLNTLISEIEYNPMNAIEFTRNLADTYRYILYCQDKHTIPLKEELDFLNTYILLQKVRLGDCLAIDNRIDDKYWDVPIPPLTLQLLIENVIKHNVISISKPMKVCLTTEMLNNEIWLSVSNPIKLKQGVISSGKGLMNLSQRYKLLCNRELIIENDEDKFIIKVPLLYE
;
A
#
# COMPACT_ATOMS: atom_id res chain seq x y z
N MET A 1 -8.91 32.78 -10.80
CA MET A 1 -10.37 32.58 -10.72
C MET A 1 -11.06 33.56 -9.79
N LEU A 2 -10.60 33.84 -8.57
CA LEU A 2 -11.20 34.80 -7.62
C LEU A 2 -11.25 36.22 -8.17
N SER A 3 -10.21 36.70 -8.85
CA SER A 3 -10.14 38.04 -9.44
C SER A 3 -11.18 38.25 -10.56
N VAL A 4 -11.39 37.23 -11.39
CA VAL A 4 -12.40 37.30 -12.46
C VAL A 4 -13.82 37.31 -11.87
N GLY A 5 -14.07 36.52 -10.82
CA GLY A 5 -15.36 36.48 -10.13
C GLY A 5 -15.68 37.82 -9.44
N LEU A 6 -14.68 38.50 -8.88
CA LEU A 6 -14.86 39.81 -8.24
C LEU A 6 -15.14 40.90 -9.27
N ILE A 7 -14.45 40.91 -10.39
CA ILE A 7 -14.66 41.87 -11.48
C ILE A 7 -16.06 41.69 -12.10
N THR A 8 -16.48 40.45 -12.35
CA THR A 8 -17.81 40.16 -12.89
C THR A 8 -18.91 40.55 -11.92
N ALA A 9 -18.76 40.29 -10.62
CA ALA A 9 -19.71 40.73 -9.59
C ALA A 9 -19.79 42.25 -9.51
N ALA A 10 -18.67 42.98 -9.55
CA ALA A 10 -18.63 44.43 -9.52
C ALA A 10 -19.38 45.06 -10.70
N ILE A 11 -19.21 44.52 -11.91
CA ILE A 11 -19.90 44.97 -13.12
C ILE A 11 -21.40 44.71 -13.01
N ILE A 12 -21.81 43.51 -12.57
CA ILE A 12 -23.23 43.16 -12.43
C ILE A 12 -23.92 44.06 -11.41
N LEU A 13 -23.31 44.31 -10.25
CA LEU A 13 -23.83 45.20 -9.21
C LEU A 13 -23.93 46.63 -9.70
N PHE A 14 -22.95 47.14 -10.44
CA PHE A 14 -22.99 48.48 -11.02
C PHE A 14 -24.16 48.64 -12.01
N ILE A 15 -24.34 47.68 -12.92
CA ILE A 15 -25.43 47.68 -13.89
C ILE A 15 -26.79 47.60 -13.17
N SER A 16 -26.92 46.73 -12.16
CA SER A 16 -28.15 46.57 -11.37
C SER A 16 -28.55 47.89 -10.65
N ASN A 17 -27.59 48.54 -10.00
CA ASN A 17 -27.83 49.82 -9.31
C ASN A 17 -28.20 50.93 -10.29
N TYR A 18 -27.59 50.97 -11.46
CA TYR A 18 -27.94 51.93 -12.52
C TYR A 18 -29.36 51.70 -13.03
N LEU A 19 -29.77 50.47 -13.31
CA LEU A 19 -31.13 50.13 -13.74
C LEU A 19 -32.18 50.47 -12.66
N LEU A 20 -31.89 50.21 -11.39
CA LEU A 20 -32.75 50.54 -10.27
C LEU A 20 -32.98 52.07 -10.19
N LEU A 21 -31.91 52.84 -10.35
CA LEU A 21 -31.99 54.30 -10.33
C LEU A 21 -32.81 54.85 -11.52
N ILE A 22 -32.69 54.27 -12.69
CA ILE A 22 -33.51 54.60 -13.86
C ILE A 22 -35.00 54.29 -13.60
N SER A 23 -35.28 53.08 -13.09
CA SER A 23 -36.66 52.66 -12.80
C SER A 23 -37.34 53.54 -11.76
N THR A 24 -36.65 53.97 -10.71
CA THR A 24 -37.20 54.91 -9.69
C THR A 24 -37.46 56.28 -10.28
N LYS A 25 -36.61 56.80 -11.17
CA LYS A 25 -36.81 58.06 -11.84
C LYS A 25 -37.94 58.02 -12.85
N LEU A 26 -38.20 56.95 -13.53
CA LEU A 26 -39.33 56.71 -14.41
C LEU A 26 -40.63 56.67 -13.62
N LEU A 27 -40.67 56.04 -12.46
CA LEU A 27 -41.82 55.99 -11.57
C LEU A 27 -42.23 57.37 -11.01
N ILE A 28 -41.28 58.32 -10.89
CA ILE A 28 -41.51 59.72 -10.39
C ILE A 28 -41.76 60.70 -11.54
N ASP A 29 -41.88 60.20 -12.79
CA ASP A 29 -42.10 60.98 -14.00
C ASP A 29 -41.07 62.12 -14.21
N SER A 30 -39.79 61.77 -13.99
CA SER A 30 -38.68 62.73 -14.11
C SER A 30 -38.42 63.07 -15.58
N PRO A 31 -38.26 64.34 -15.92
CA PRO A 31 -38.10 64.83 -17.29
C PRO A 31 -36.79 64.32 -17.96
N HIS A 32 -35.85 63.85 -17.15
CA HIS A 32 -34.57 63.31 -17.64
C HIS A 32 -34.18 62.08 -16.86
N PRO A 33 -34.81 60.86 -17.03
CA PRO A 33 -34.58 59.69 -16.23
C PRO A 33 -33.18 59.14 -16.41
N PHE A 34 -32.53 59.29 -17.56
CA PHE A 34 -31.22 58.76 -17.89
C PHE A 34 -30.03 59.62 -17.48
N ILE A 35 -30.30 60.93 -17.03
CA ILE A 35 -29.20 61.80 -16.64
C ILE A 35 -28.93 61.66 -15.14
N LEU A 36 -27.72 61.27 -14.81
CA LEU A 36 -27.19 61.26 -13.45
C LEU A 36 -26.71 62.66 -13.09
N LYS A 37 -27.48 63.36 -12.31
CA LYS A 37 -27.05 64.66 -11.68
C LYS A 37 -26.41 64.37 -10.32
N ASP A 38 -25.42 65.18 -9.95
CA ASP A 38 -24.45 65.06 -8.88
C ASP A 38 -24.83 64.19 -7.65
N LYS A 39 -25.95 64.53 -6.97
CA LYS A 39 -26.38 63.84 -5.76
C LYS A 39 -26.80 62.40 -6.01
N GLY A 40 -27.42 62.06 -7.14
CA GLY A 40 -27.84 60.68 -7.50
C GLY A 40 -26.64 59.76 -7.83
N LEU A 41 -25.64 60.35 -8.49
CA LEU A 41 -24.41 59.64 -8.79
C LEU A 41 -23.62 59.21 -7.53
N TYR A 42 -23.47 60.16 -6.58
CA TYR A 42 -22.78 59.88 -5.32
C TYR A 42 -23.47 58.80 -4.49
N VAL A 43 -24.82 58.84 -4.39
CA VAL A 43 -25.58 57.80 -3.67
C VAL A 43 -25.39 56.43 -4.34
N MET A 44 -25.50 56.36 -5.67
CA MET A 44 -25.31 55.12 -6.41
C MET A 44 -23.90 54.52 -6.21
N LEU A 45 -22.86 55.34 -6.29
CA LEU A 45 -21.49 54.93 -6.06
C LEU A 45 -21.27 54.46 -4.61
N ALA A 46 -21.87 55.16 -3.63
CA ALA A 46 -21.76 54.74 -2.23
C ALA A 46 -22.42 53.39 -1.97
N VAL A 47 -23.63 53.16 -2.48
CA VAL A 47 -24.31 51.85 -2.37
C VAL A 47 -23.51 50.77 -3.05
N TRP A 48 -23.06 51.01 -4.27
CA TRP A 48 -22.21 50.03 -5.01
C TRP A 48 -20.94 49.69 -4.24
N PHE A 49 -20.29 50.68 -3.63
CA PHE A 49 -19.08 50.45 -2.85
C PHE A 49 -19.34 49.59 -1.59
N VAL A 50 -20.46 49.78 -0.91
CA VAL A 50 -20.88 48.97 0.24
C VAL A 50 -21.18 47.55 -0.19
N GLU A 51 -21.86 47.33 -1.32
CA GLU A 51 -22.16 46.02 -1.86
C GLU A 51 -20.87 45.27 -2.24
N LEU A 52 -19.86 45.94 -2.81
CA LEU A 52 -18.57 45.37 -3.11
C LEU A 52 -17.84 44.88 -1.84
N ILE A 53 -17.90 45.67 -0.76
CA ILE A 53 -17.31 45.27 0.52
C ILE A 53 -18.00 44.01 1.05
N ILE A 54 -19.33 43.94 1.00
CA ILE A 54 -20.10 42.77 1.47
C ILE A 54 -19.77 41.55 0.65
N VAL A 55 -19.75 41.66 -0.69
CA VAL A 55 -19.38 40.55 -1.57
C VAL A 55 -17.94 40.10 -1.33
N GLY A 56 -17.00 41.04 -1.17
CA GLY A 56 -15.61 40.77 -0.84
C GLY A 56 -15.46 40.02 0.49
N GLN A 57 -16.14 40.44 1.53
CA GLN A 57 -16.19 39.80 2.84
C GLN A 57 -16.74 38.35 2.72
N PHE A 58 -17.82 38.16 1.98
CA PHE A 58 -18.42 36.86 1.77
C PHE A 58 -17.46 35.91 1.03
N MET A 59 -16.80 36.42 -0.03
CA MET A 59 -15.80 35.62 -0.78
C MET A 59 -14.58 35.24 0.09
N LEU A 60 -14.07 36.19 0.89
CA LEU A 60 -12.96 35.93 1.82
C LEU A 60 -13.33 34.90 2.86
N ASN A 61 -14.52 35.02 3.45
CA ASN A 61 -15.01 34.04 4.43
C ASN A 61 -15.15 32.64 3.80
N ARG A 62 -15.68 32.56 2.61
CA ARG A 62 -15.80 31.29 1.87
C ARG A 62 -14.44 30.68 1.55
N PHE A 63 -13.51 31.50 1.07
CA PHE A 63 -12.13 31.08 0.82
C PHE A 63 -11.43 30.58 2.09
N TYR A 64 -11.60 31.27 3.20
CA TYR A 64 -11.06 30.85 4.49
C TYR A 64 -11.63 29.51 4.95
N VAL A 65 -12.95 29.32 4.84
CA VAL A 65 -13.59 28.02 5.19
C VAL A 65 -13.07 26.88 4.30
N ASP A 66 -12.91 27.12 3.00
CA ASP A 66 -12.40 26.10 2.08
C ASP A 66 -10.92 25.77 2.36
N LEU A 67 -10.09 26.76 2.69
CA LEU A 67 -8.72 26.58 3.14
C LEU A 67 -8.65 25.71 4.41
N VAL A 68 -9.44 26.02 5.43
CA VAL A 68 -9.48 25.24 6.67
C VAL A 68 -9.91 23.80 6.41
N LYS A 69 -10.87 23.57 5.50
CA LYS A 69 -11.27 22.21 5.10
C LYS A 69 -10.13 21.46 4.39
N LEU A 70 -9.38 22.12 3.52
CA LEU A 70 -8.24 21.53 2.84
C LEU A 70 -7.12 21.15 3.82
N TYR A 71 -6.80 22.02 4.78
CA TYR A 71 -5.82 21.72 5.82
C TYR A 71 -6.24 20.52 6.67
N LYS A 72 -7.49 20.46 7.13
CA LYS A 72 -7.99 19.30 7.89
C LYS A 72 -7.93 18.00 7.09
N ARG A 73 -8.27 18.04 5.81
CA ARG A 73 -8.15 16.84 4.94
C ARG A 73 -6.71 16.40 4.75
N ALA A 74 -5.77 17.35 4.61
CA ALA A 74 -4.35 17.05 4.51
C ALA A 74 -3.84 16.35 5.79
N GLU A 75 -4.18 16.90 6.96
CA GLU A 75 -3.85 16.33 8.27
C GLU A 75 -4.44 14.92 8.45
N GLU A 76 -5.72 14.70 8.12
CA GLU A 76 -6.35 13.37 8.17
C GLU A 76 -5.70 12.38 7.22
N LEU A 77 -5.26 12.81 6.04
CA LEU A 77 -4.55 11.95 5.09
C LEU A 77 -3.15 11.59 5.61
N GLU A 78 -2.45 12.51 6.21
CA GLU A 78 -1.14 12.28 6.82
C GLU A 78 -1.24 11.29 7.97
N GLU A 79 -2.22 11.46 8.87
CA GLU A 79 -2.49 10.54 9.97
C GLU A 79 -2.81 9.12 9.46
N LYS A 80 -3.72 9.00 8.48
CA LYS A 80 -4.06 7.70 7.87
C LYS A 80 -2.87 7.04 7.21
N THR A 81 -2.01 7.83 6.56
CA THR A 81 -0.78 7.32 5.92
C THR A 81 0.20 6.83 6.97
N ALA A 82 0.40 7.58 8.05
CA ALA A 82 1.26 7.15 9.17
C ALA A 82 0.71 5.88 9.83
N GLN A 83 -0.59 5.80 10.06
CA GLN A 83 -1.24 4.62 10.63
C GLN A 83 -1.13 3.40 9.70
N ALA A 84 -1.32 3.58 8.40
CA ALA A 84 -1.15 2.52 7.42
C ALA A 84 0.30 2.00 7.38
N ARG A 85 1.30 2.90 7.42
CA ARG A 85 2.72 2.55 7.51
C ARG A 85 3.03 1.78 8.80
N TYR A 86 2.51 2.23 9.95
CA TYR A 86 2.68 1.55 11.22
C TYR A 86 2.09 0.13 11.21
N MET A 87 0.87 -0.04 10.69
CA MET A 87 0.24 -1.35 10.55
C MET A 87 1.00 -2.26 9.58
N ALA A 88 1.52 -1.72 8.47
CA ALA A 88 2.36 -2.46 7.53
C ALA A 88 3.64 -2.95 8.21
N LEU A 89 4.31 -2.08 8.98
CA LEU A 89 5.50 -2.42 9.76
C LEU A 89 5.21 -3.52 10.79
N GLN A 90 4.13 -3.38 11.56
CA GLN A 90 3.73 -4.37 12.56
C GLN A 90 3.41 -5.73 11.94
N ASN A 91 2.76 -5.75 10.77
CA ASN A 91 2.45 -6.99 10.04
C ASN A 91 3.70 -7.67 9.46
N GLN A 92 4.75 -6.91 9.12
CA GLN A 92 6.01 -7.46 8.59
C GLN A 92 6.80 -8.23 9.64
N LEU A 93 6.68 -7.88 10.93
CA LEU A 93 7.39 -8.59 12.01
C LEU A 93 6.83 -9.99 12.27
N ASN A 94 5.72 -10.37 11.66
CA ASN A 94 5.03 -11.66 11.87
C ASN A 94 5.06 -12.08 13.36
N PRO A 95 4.23 -11.49 14.25
CA PRO A 95 4.31 -11.74 15.69
C PRO A 95 4.20 -13.22 16.04
N HIS A 96 3.41 -13.96 15.27
CA HIS A 96 3.25 -15.39 15.45
C HIS A 96 4.56 -16.18 15.17
N PHE A 97 5.31 -15.77 14.14
CA PHE A 97 6.63 -16.36 13.88
C PHE A 97 7.61 -16.06 15.02
N LEU A 98 7.60 -14.83 15.54
CA LEU A 98 8.45 -14.44 16.67
C LEU A 98 8.13 -15.26 17.92
N PHE A 99 6.86 -15.33 18.33
CA PHE A 99 6.47 -16.11 19.51
C PHE A 99 6.80 -17.60 19.35
N ASN A 100 6.58 -18.18 18.18
CA ASN A 100 6.93 -19.58 17.93
C ASN A 100 8.43 -19.80 17.97
N SER A 101 9.24 -18.87 17.46
CA SER A 101 10.70 -18.94 17.50
C SER A 101 11.23 -18.83 18.92
N LEU A 102 10.67 -17.91 19.74
CA LEU A 102 11.03 -17.80 21.15
C LEU A 102 10.68 -19.05 21.95
N ASN A 103 9.52 -19.67 21.71
CA ASN A 103 9.14 -20.92 22.35
C ASN A 103 10.10 -22.07 21.96
N THR A 104 10.48 -22.13 20.69
CA THR A 104 11.48 -23.10 20.21
C THR A 104 12.83 -22.87 20.89
N LEU A 105 13.26 -21.59 21.00
CA LEU A 105 14.51 -21.23 21.66
C LEU A 105 14.52 -21.65 23.15
N ILE A 106 13.43 -21.44 23.89
CA ILE A 106 13.31 -21.87 25.28
C ILE A 106 13.49 -23.39 25.37
N SER A 107 12.84 -24.14 24.49
CA SER A 107 12.99 -25.61 24.43
C SER A 107 14.42 -26.03 24.12
N GLU A 108 15.08 -25.39 23.14
CA GLU A 108 16.47 -25.70 22.79
C GLU A 108 17.46 -25.37 23.92
N ILE A 109 17.23 -24.31 24.69
CA ILE A 109 18.06 -23.96 25.85
C ILE A 109 18.03 -25.10 26.89
N GLU A 110 16.89 -25.75 27.07
CA GLU A 110 16.74 -26.86 28.04
C GLU A 110 17.37 -28.16 27.55
N TYR A 111 17.22 -28.47 26.24
CA TYR A 111 17.58 -29.77 25.68
C TYR A 111 18.92 -29.78 24.92
N ASN A 112 19.27 -28.68 24.23
CA ASN A 112 20.50 -28.57 23.45
C ASN A 112 21.03 -27.12 23.40
N PRO A 113 21.73 -26.64 24.44
CA PRO A 113 22.22 -25.28 24.55
C PRO A 113 23.10 -24.81 23.37
N MET A 114 23.84 -25.73 22.75
CA MET A 114 24.67 -25.37 21.57
C MET A 114 23.80 -25.05 20.35
N ASN A 115 22.74 -25.83 20.10
CA ASN A 115 21.77 -25.51 19.06
C ASN A 115 21.01 -24.23 19.35
N ALA A 116 20.73 -23.91 20.63
CA ALA A 116 20.08 -22.68 21.01
C ALA A 116 20.89 -21.43 20.60
N ILE A 117 22.22 -21.49 20.69
CA ILE A 117 23.11 -20.41 20.25
C ILE A 117 23.01 -20.22 18.73
N GLU A 118 23.10 -21.31 17.96
CA GLU A 118 23.02 -21.29 16.51
C GLU A 118 21.63 -20.81 16.05
N PHE A 119 20.57 -21.33 16.66
CA PHE A 119 19.20 -20.89 16.43
C PHE A 119 19.02 -19.40 16.67
N THR A 120 19.57 -18.87 17.76
CA THR A 120 19.49 -17.44 18.09
C THR A 120 20.19 -16.58 17.05
N ARG A 121 21.36 -17.01 16.55
CA ARG A 121 22.07 -16.30 15.48
C ARG A 121 21.24 -16.27 14.18
N ASN A 122 20.74 -17.43 13.75
CA ASN A 122 19.91 -17.54 12.57
C ASN A 122 18.62 -16.72 12.68
N LEU A 123 18.02 -16.66 13.89
CA LEU A 123 16.86 -15.85 14.16
C LEU A 123 17.17 -14.34 14.04
N ALA A 124 18.30 -13.90 14.63
CA ALA A 124 18.76 -12.52 14.52
C ALA A 124 19.06 -12.12 13.07
N ASP A 125 19.71 -13.01 12.29
CA ASP A 125 20.00 -12.77 10.88
C ASP A 125 18.71 -12.69 10.04
N THR A 126 17.74 -13.56 10.33
CA THR A 126 16.42 -13.52 9.69
C THR A 126 15.71 -12.18 9.94
N TYR A 127 15.67 -11.69 11.18
CA TYR A 127 15.06 -10.41 11.48
C TYR A 127 15.81 -9.22 10.88
N ARG A 128 17.16 -9.27 10.89
CA ARG A 128 17.98 -8.24 10.24
C ARG A 128 17.68 -8.14 8.76
N TYR A 129 17.54 -9.28 8.09
CA TYR A 129 17.19 -9.31 6.68
C TYR A 129 15.78 -8.79 6.41
N ILE A 130 14.78 -9.17 7.22
CA ILE A 130 13.41 -8.65 7.11
C ILE A 130 13.41 -7.13 7.23
N LEU A 131 14.16 -6.56 8.19
CA LEU A 131 14.29 -5.11 8.37
C LEU A 131 15.02 -4.45 7.18
N TYR A 132 16.07 -5.08 6.68
CA TYR A 132 16.81 -4.59 5.51
C TYR A 132 15.95 -4.52 4.24
N CYS A 133 15.01 -5.45 4.08
CA CYS A 133 14.09 -5.50 2.95
C CYS A 133 12.93 -4.50 3.04
N GLN A 134 12.77 -3.80 4.15
CA GLN A 134 11.59 -3.00 4.45
C GLN A 134 11.30 -1.90 3.42
N ASP A 135 12.35 -1.23 2.95
CA ASP A 135 12.25 -0.12 1.99
C ASP A 135 12.57 -0.54 0.54
N LYS A 136 12.80 -1.84 0.33
CA LYS A 136 13.12 -2.37 -1.00
C LYS A 136 11.86 -2.80 -1.75
N HIS A 137 11.73 -2.35 -2.97
CA HIS A 137 10.67 -2.83 -3.86
C HIS A 137 11.00 -4.19 -4.47
N THR A 138 12.27 -4.37 -4.84
CA THR A 138 12.81 -5.59 -5.45
C THR A 138 14.21 -5.88 -4.96
N ILE A 139 14.63 -7.13 -5.01
CA ILE A 139 15.97 -7.64 -4.74
C ILE A 139 16.34 -8.69 -5.78
N PRO A 140 17.63 -9.00 -6.01
CA PRO A 140 18.03 -10.12 -6.85
C PRO A 140 17.51 -11.47 -6.30
N LEU A 141 17.09 -12.36 -7.20
CA LEU A 141 16.62 -13.69 -6.83
C LEU A 141 17.65 -14.48 -5.99
N LYS A 142 18.95 -14.28 -6.26
CA LYS A 142 20.04 -14.88 -5.48
C LYS A 142 19.95 -14.47 -4.00
N GLU A 143 19.73 -13.20 -3.71
CA GLU A 143 19.61 -12.68 -2.34
C GLU A 143 18.42 -13.33 -1.60
N GLU A 144 17.32 -13.54 -2.31
CA GLU A 144 16.13 -14.24 -1.80
C GLU A 144 16.38 -15.73 -1.54
N LEU A 145 17.16 -16.40 -2.41
CA LEU A 145 17.54 -17.80 -2.23
C LEU A 145 18.50 -17.96 -1.05
N ASP A 146 19.48 -17.07 -0.89
CA ASP A 146 20.40 -17.08 0.25
C ASP A 146 19.65 -16.89 1.57
N PHE A 147 18.71 -15.97 1.60
CA PHE A 147 17.83 -15.77 2.75
C PHE A 147 16.93 -16.99 3.02
N LEU A 148 16.37 -17.59 1.98
CA LEU A 148 15.57 -18.81 2.11
C LEU A 148 16.36 -19.93 2.80
N ASN A 149 17.64 -20.11 2.47
CA ASN A 149 18.49 -21.10 3.13
C ASN A 149 18.59 -20.85 4.64
N THR A 150 18.79 -19.60 5.06
CA THR A 150 18.83 -19.21 6.49
C THR A 150 17.47 -19.48 7.16
N TYR A 151 16.37 -19.16 6.51
CA TYR A 151 15.03 -19.43 7.00
C TYR A 151 14.75 -20.93 7.16
N ILE A 152 15.19 -21.74 6.23
CA ILE A 152 15.06 -23.22 6.30
C ILE A 152 15.85 -23.80 7.47
N LEU A 153 17.04 -23.28 7.78
CA LEU A 153 17.80 -23.70 8.96
C LEU A 153 17.00 -23.47 10.25
N LEU A 154 16.32 -22.35 10.39
CA LEU A 154 15.42 -22.11 11.52
C LEU A 154 14.27 -23.11 11.57
N GLN A 155 13.67 -23.44 10.42
CA GLN A 155 12.56 -24.39 10.38
C GLN A 155 13.03 -25.84 10.67
N LYS A 156 14.26 -26.19 10.34
CA LYS A 156 14.83 -27.50 10.64
C LYS A 156 14.92 -27.82 12.13
N VAL A 157 15.17 -26.83 12.98
CA VAL A 157 15.16 -27.03 14.44
C VAL A 157 13.80 -27.56 14.91
N ARG A 158 12.70 -27.09 14.31
CA ARG A 158 11.34 -27.48 14.66
C ARG A 158 10.84 -28.72 13.90
N LEU A 159 11.19 -28.85 12.64
CA LEU A 159 10.65 -29.87 11.73
C LEU A 159 11.63 -31.02 11.48
N GLY A 160 12.86 -30.92 11.98
CA GLY A 160 13.94 -31.84 11.63
C GLY A 160 14.26 -31.79 10.14
N ASP A 161 14.80 -32.90 9.62
CA ASP A 161 15.07 -33.05 8.19
C ASP A 161 13.83 -33.42 7.36
N CYS A 162 12.64 -33.20 7.92
CA CYS A 162 11.39 -33.54 7.25
C CYS A 162 10.96 -32.50 6.17
N LEU A 163 11.66 -31.35 6.10
CA LEU A 163 11.47 -30.32 5.08
C LEU A 163 12.74 -30.20 4.23
N ALA A 164 12.62 -30.43 2.95
CA ALA A 164 13.70 -30.29 1.98
C ALA A 164 13.31 -29.35 0.84
N ILE A 165 14.24 -28.50 0.42
CA ILE A 165 14.11 -27.65 -0.77
C ILE A 165 14.94 -28.24 -1.89
N ASP A 166 14.31 -28.48 -3.03
CA ASP A 166 14.96 -28.91 -4.27
C ASP A 166 15.03 -27.69 -5.21
N ASN A 167 16.15 -26.97 -5.14
CA ASN A 167 16.37 -25.81 -5.99
C ASN A 167 16.92 -26.25 -7.36
N ARG A 168 16.12 -26.02 -8.40
CA ARG A 168 16.46 -26.29 -9.80
C ARG A 168 16.42 -25.03 -10.65
N ILE A 169 16.58 -23.88 -10.03
CA ILE A 169 16.64 -22.60 -10.71
C ILE A 169 18.00 -22.46 -11.40
N ASP A 170 18.00 -22.12 -12.68
CA ASP A 170 19.22 -21.88 -13.45
C ASP A 170 19.91 -20.60 -12.95
N ASP A 171 21.23 -20.65 -12.76
CA ASP A 171 22.05 -19.55 -12.26
C ASP A 171 21.95 -18.26 -13.09
N LYS A 172 21.61 -18.39 -14.37
CA LYS A 172 21.37 -17.23 -15.25
C LYS A 172 20.22 -16.32 -14.80
N TYR A 173 19.36 -16.81 -13.90
CA TYR A 173 18.23 -16.04 -13.34
C TYR A 173 18.51 -15.42 -11.97
N TRP A 174 19.70 -15.63 -11.41
CA TRP A 174 20.03 -15.19 -10.06
C TRP A 174 19.99 -13.67 -9.87
N ASP A 175 20.33 -12.90 -10.91
CA ASP A 175 20.32 -11.44 -10.85
C ASP A 175 18.94 -10.83 -11.19
N VAL A 176 17.96 -11.66 -11.55
CA VAL A 176 16.62 -11.18 -11.93
C VAL A 176 15.91 -10.64 -10.69
N PRO A 177 15.32 -9.45 -10.76
CA PRO A 177 14.60 -8.86 -9.64
C PRO A 177 13.36 -9.64 -9.24
N ILE A 178 13.14 -9.77 -7.93
CA ILE A 178 11.94 -10.35 -7.31
C ILE A 178 11.54 -9.48 -6.10
N PRO A 179 10.25 -9.36 -5.77
CA PRO A 179 9.85 -8.71 -4.52
C PRO A 179 10.42 -9.46 -3.31
N PRO A 180 10.99 -8.76 -2.31
CA PRO A 180 11.60 -9.41 -1.15
C PRO A 180 10.59 -10.23 -0.35
N LEU A 181 11.09 -11.27 0.33
CA LEU A 181 10.33 -12.20 1.17
C LEU A 181 9.27 -13.03 0.41
N THR A 182 9.36 -13.10 -0.91
CA THR A 182 8.48 -13.89 -1.76
C THR A 182 8.63 -15.39 -1.48
N LEU A 183 9.87 -15.91 -1.55
CA LEU A 183 10.14 -17.34 -1.32
C LEU A 183 9.82 -17.74 0.11
N GLN A 184 10.19 -16.92 1.10
CA GLN A 184 9.83 -17.18 2.50
C GLN A 184 8.32 -17.34 2.67
N LEU A 185 7.53 -16.42 2.11
CA LEU A 185 6.07 -16.44 2.23
C LEU A 185 5.47 -17.68 1.57
N LEU A 186 6.00 -18.10 0.41
CA LEU A 186 5.56 -19.30 -0.28
C LEU A 186 5.89 -20.56 0.53
N ILE A 187 7.09 -20.67 1.10
CA ILE A 187 7.47 -21.80 1.97
C ILE A 187 6.70 -21.79 3.29
N GLU A 188 6.47 -20.61 3.89
CA GLU A 188 5.60 -20.49 5.08
C GLU A 188 4.20 -21.01 4.79
N ASN A 189 3.65 -20.72 3.61
CA ASN A 189 2.35 -21.25 3.17
C ASN A 189 2.37 -22.80 3.10
N VAL A 190 3.43 -23.40 2.55
CA VAL A 190 3.60 -24.85 2.52
C VAL A 190 3.60 -25.43 3.93
N ILE A 191 4.41 -24.88 4.84
CA ILE A 191 4.56 -25.35 6.23
C ILE A 191 3.23 -25.21 6.99
N LYS A 192 2.51 -24.11 6.78
CA LYS A 192 1.26 -23.84 7.46
C LYS A 192 0.15 -24.81 7.08
N HIS A 193 0.03 -25.13 5.79
CA HIS A 193 -1.11 -25.88 5.27
C HIS A 193 -0.89 -27.38 5.17
N ASN A 194 0.34 -27.87 5.26
CA ASN A 194 0.64 -29.29 5.10
C ASN A 194 1.14 -29.96 6.38
N VAL A 195 0.83 -31.24 6.53
CA VAL A 195 1.41 -32.09 7.57
C VAL A 195 2.83 -32.43 7.16
N ILE A 196 3.81 -32.07 8.00
CA ILE A 196 5.23 -32.34 7.80
C ILE A 196 5.70 -33.13 9.01
N SER A 197 6.18 -34.35 8.79
CA SER A 197 6.67 -35.27 9.83
C SER A 197 7.61 -36.29 9.23
N ILE A 198 8.27 -37.08 10.07
CA ILE A 198 9.16 -38.18 9.65
C ILE A 198 8.44 -39.17 8.71
N SER A 199 7.17 -39.49 9.00
CA SER A 199 6.33 -40.35 8.15
C SER A 199 5.78 -39.66 6.91
N LYS A 200 5.78 -38.33 6.88
CA LYS A 200 5.27 -37.50 5.78
C LYS A 200 6.26 -36.37 5.47
N PRO A 201 7.48 -36.70 5.00
CA PRO A 201 8.45 -35.65 4.66
C PRO A 201 7.92 -34.77 3.52
N MET A 202 8.30 -33.51 3.53
CA MET A 202 7.89 -32.51 2.54
C MET A 202 9.10 -32.13 1.69
N LYS A 203 8.96 -32.27 0.39
CA LYS A 203 9.93 -31.78 -0.58
C LYS A 203 9.30 -30.67 -1.41
N VAL A 204 9.84 -29.47 -1.32
CA VAL A 204 9.41 -28.32 -2.13
C VAL A 204 10.38 -28.16 -3.27
N CYS A 205 9.86 -28.06 -4.48
CA CYS A 205 10.67 -27.88 -5.69
C CYS A 205 10.54 -26.44 -6.18
N LEU A 206 11.69 -25.81 -6.44
CA LEU A 206 11.81 -24.49 -7.04
C LEU A 206 12.32 -24.65 -8.46
N THR A 207 11.57 -24.16 -9.43
CA THR A 207 11.93 -24.22 -10.85
C THR A 207 11.62 -22.91 -11.54
N THR A 208 12.25 -22.68 -12.68
CA THR A 208 11.89 -21.59 -13.59
C THR A 208 11.30 -22.17 -14.87
N GLU A 209 10.27 -21.54 -15.38
CA GLU A 209 9.62 -21.92 -16.62
C GLU A 209 9.29 -20.68 -17.47
N MET A 210 9.19 -20.87 -18.77
CA MET A 210 8.79 -19.79 -19.68
C MET A 210 7.32 -19.94 -20.04
N LEU A 211 6.52 -18.94 -19.73
CA LEU A 211 5.10 -18.86 -20.06
C LEU A 211 4.85 -17.56 -20.84
N ASN A 212 4.25 -17.64 -22.01
CA ASN A 212 3.93 -16.47 -22.84
C ASN A 212 5.11 -15.51 -23.09
N ASN A 213 6.29 -16.07 -23.31
CA ASN A 213 7.55 -15.34 -23.49
C ASN A 213 8.04 -14.57 -22.24
N GLU A 214 7.59 -14.97 -21.06
CA GLU A 214 7.95 -14.42 -19.75
C GLU A 214 8.46 -15.53 -18.85
N ILE A 215 9.41 -15.19 -17.96
CA ILE A 215 9.99 -16.15 -17.03
C ILE A 215 9.21 -16.12 -15.73
N TRP A 216 8.82 -17.30 -15.30
CA TRP A 216 8.07 -17.50 -14.08
C TRP A 216 8.87 -18.41 -13.14
N LEU A 217 8.92 -18.02 -11.87
CA LEU A 217 9.40 -18.86 -10.80
C LEU A 217 8.24 -19.71 -10.28
N SER A 218 8.39 -21.01 -10.33
CA SER A 218 7.40 -22.00 -9.89
C SER A 218 7.85 -22.65 -8.58
N VAL A 219 6.98 -22.61 -7.58
CA VAL A 219 7.15 -23.28 -6.29
C VAL A 219 6.10 -24.36 -6.18
N SER A 220 6.52 -25.61 -6.11
CA SER A 220 5.60 -26.75 -6.07
C SER A 220 5.87 -27.66 -4.88
N ASN A 221 4.81 -28.21 -4.29
CA ASN A 221 4.88 -29.20 -3.21
C ASN A 221 3.77 -30.25 -3.31
N PRO A 222 3.98 -31.47 -2.79
CA PRO A 222 2.92 -32.46 -2.62
C PRO A 222 1.83 -31.95 -1.67
N ILE A 223 0.58 -32.28 -1.94
CA ILE A 223 -0.55 -31.91 -1.08
C ILE A 223 -0.66 -32.93 0.08
N LYS A 224 -0.51 -32.43 1.31
CA LYS A 224 -0.64 -33.21 2.56
C LYS A 224 -1.39 -32.39 3.59
N LEU A 225 -2.63 -31.97 3.27
CA LEU A 225 -3.39 -30.97 4.03
C LEU A 225 -3.54 -31.34 5.51
N LYS A 226 -3.33 -30.34 6.36
CA LYS A 226 -3.71 -30.40 7.78
C LYS A 226 -5.22 -30.26 7.93
N GLN A 227 -5.81 -31.11 8.76
CA GLN A 227 -7.23 -30.95 9.11
C GLN A 227 -7.43 -29.73 10.03
N GLY A 228 -8.49 -28.97 9.80
CA GLY A 228 -8.88 -27.86 10.69
C GLY A 228 -8.08 -26.55 10.54
N VAL A 229 -7.18 -26.43 9.58
CA VAL A 229 -6.49 -25.15 9.33
C VAL A 229 -7.37 -24.25 8.47
N ILE A 230 -7.92 -23.21 9.10
CA ILE A 230 -8.62 -22.15 8.37
C ILE A 230 -7.57 -21.27 7.69
N SER A 231 -7.53 -21.32 6.36
CA SER A 231 -6.68 -20.41 5.58
C SER A 231 -7.25 -19.00 5.64
N SER A 232 -6.52 -18.06 6.20
CA SER A 232 -6.88 -16.64 6.09
C SER A 232 -6.68 -16.09 4.68
N GLY A 233 -5.92 -16.80 3.82
CA GLY A 233 -5.58 -16.37 2.46
C GLY A 233 -4.76 -15.07 2.36
N LYS A 234 -4.61 -14.35 3.48
CA LYS A 234 -4.01 -12.99 3.52
C LYS A 234 -2.58 -12.94 2.96
N GLY A 235 -1.76 -13.95 3.23
CA GLY A 235 -0.37 -13.97 2.77
C GLY A 235 -0.26 -13.96 1.24
N LEU A 236 -0.91 -14.90 0.57
CA LEU A 236 -0.90 -14.99 -0.89
C LEU A 236 -1.63 -13.81 -1.54
N MET A 237 -2.71 -13.31 -0.92
CA MET A 237 -3.41 -12.12 -1.38
C MET A 237 -2.50 -10.89 -1.33
N ASN A 238 -1.76 -10.68 -0.25
CA ASN A 238 -0.81 -9.57 -0.13
C ASN A 238 0.32 -9.68 -1.17
N LEU A 239 0.83 -10.89 -1.40
CA LEU A 239 1.84 -11.15 -2.43
C LEU A 239 1.27 -10.83 -3.83
N SER A 240 0.07 -11.29 -4.14
CA SER A 240 -0.61 -11.01 -5.41
C SER A 240 -0.80 -9.50 -5.63
N GLN A 241 -1.24 -8.77 -4.59
CA GLN A 241 -1.37 -7.31 -4.66
C GLN A 241 -0.04 -6.62 -4.91
N ARG A 242 1.06 -7.09 -4.28
CA ARG A 242 2.40 -6.55 -4.50
C ARG A 242 2.84 -6.73 -5.96
N TYR A 243 2.66 -7.92 -6.54
CA TYR A 243 2.97 -8.18 -7.95
C TYR A 243 2.11 -7.34 -8.90
N LYS A 244 0.82 -7.19 -8.58
CA LYS A 244 -0.08 -6.33 -9.35
C LYS A 244 0.36 -4.87 -9.37
N LEU A 245 0.86 -4.34 -8.26
CA LEU A 245 1.39 -2.98 -8.17
C LEU A 245 2.73 -2.81 -8.90
N LEU A 246 3.62 -3.81 -8.86
CA LEU A 246 4.96 -3.72 -9.43
C LEU A 246 5.00 -3.97 -10.94
N CYS A 247 4.24 -4.95 -11.42
CA CYS A 247 4.31 -5.37 -12.83
C CYS A 247 2.94 -5.56 -13.50
N ASN A 248 1.85 -5.21 -12.81
CA ASN A 248 0.46 -5.39 -13.26
C ASN A 248 0.12 -6.86 -13.63
N ARG A 249 0.73 -7.83 -12.93
CA ARG A 249 0.51 -9.27 -13.12
C ARG A 249 -0.01 -9.90 -11.85
N GLU A 250 -0.74 -10.99 -12.01
CA GLU A 250 -1.27 -11.79 -10.91
C GLU A 250 -0.48 -13.09 -10.79
N LEU A 251 -0.50 -13.70 -9.59
CA LEU A 251 0.08 -15.02 -9.36
C LEU A 251 -0.77 -16.06 -10.06
N ILE A 252 -0.12 -17.12 -10.55
CA ILE A 252 -0.82 -18.31 -11.06
C ILE A 252 -0.80 -19.35 -9.93
N ILE A 253 -1.97 -19.83 -9.55
CA ILE A 253 -2.12 -20.89 -8.55
C ILE A 253 -2.80 -22.06 -9.23
N GLU A 254 -2.07 -23.19 -9.27
CA GLU A 254 -2.55 -24.44 -9.83
C GLU A 254 -2.68 -25.45 -8.70
N ASN A 255 -3.79 -26.15 -8.67
CA ASN A 255 -4.06 -27.19 -7.71
C ASN A 255 -4.39 -28.47 -8.50
N ASP A 256 -3.39 -29.32 -8.66
CA ASP A 256 -3.53 -30.63 -9.25
C ASP A 256 -3.87 -31.66 -8.14
N GLU A 257 -4.32 -32.86 -8.49
CA GLU A 257 -4.73 -33.88 -7.50
C GLU A 257 -3.64 -34.18 -6.46
N ASP A 258 -2.38 -34.17 -6.87
CA ASP A 258 -1.23 -34.53 -6.02
C ASP A 258 -0.31 -33.38 -5.63
N LYS A 259 -0.39 -32.23 -6.31
CA LYS A 259 0.56 -31.11 -6.15
C LYS A 259 -0.13 -29.78 -6.10
N PHE A 260 0.38 -28.92 -5.24
CA PHE A 260 0.07 -27.52 -5.19
C PHE A 260 1.22 -26.73 -5.82
N ILE A 261 0.91 -25.84 -6.76
CA ILE A 261 1.89 -25.09 -7.53
C ILE A 261 1.51 -23.62 -7.48
N ILE A 262 2.47 -22.76 -7.12
CA ILE A 262 2.35 -21.32 -7.22
C ILE A 262 3.44 -20.81 -8.15
N LYS A 263 3.05 -20.02 -9.15
CA LYS A 263 3.97 -19.37 -10.06
C LYS A 263 3.93 -17.86 -9.85
N VAL A 264 5.11 -17.28 -9.75
CA VAL A 264 5.29 -15.83 -9.62
C VAL A 264 6.14 -15.33 -10.79
N PRO A 265 5.78 -14.19 -11.43
CA PRO A 265 6.57 -13.68 -12.53
C PRO A 265 7.91 -13.13 -12.03
N LEU A 266 9.00 -13.41 -12.73
CA LEU A 266 10.27 -12.74 -12.53
C LEU A 266 10.24 -11.40 -13.26
N LEU A 267 10.74 -10.34 -12.57
CA LEU A 267 10.65 -8.97 -13.06
C LEU A 267 11.82 -8.69 -14.00
N TYR A 268 11.67 -9.02 -15.29
CA TYR A 268 12.58 -8.57 -16.33
C TYR A 268 12.20 -7.16 -16.76
N GLU A 269 13.21 -6.29 -16.89
CA GLU A 269 13.09 -5.00 -17.57
C GLU A 269 13.00 -5.18 -19.09
#